data_d04691eafed420092db0cef6403f54e5
#
_entry.id   d04691eafed420092db0cef6403f54e5
#
_cell.length_a   1.000
_cell.length_b   1.000
_cell.length_c   1.000
_cell.angle_alpha   90.00
_cell.angle_beta   90.00
_cell.angle_gamma   90.00
#
_symmetry.space_group_name_H-M   'P 1'
#
loop_
_entity.id
_entity.type
_entity.pdbx_description
1 polymer ?
#
loop_
_entity_poly.entity_id
_entity_poly.type
_entity_poly.pdbx_seq_one_letter_code
_entity_poly.pdbx_strand_id
1 'polypeptide(L)'
;MPYLLSFDGPILVVRFFGVVTERDLVGSADDVMTLEDGGRNSRPRLTDLRGVADSSIGYSEVANIAERVGGRPLSGAIRSALLVDQPVQLGFARMFQTLNKHPQVTVGIFEDEAAARHWLLGGSGDQVGG
;
A
#
# COMPACT_ATOMS: atom_id res chain seq x y z
N MET A 1 10.48 4.62 14.13
CA MET A 1 9.37 3.93 13.47
C MET A 1 9.75 3.69 12.01
N PRO A 2 9.57 2.48 11.46
CA PRO A 2 9.96 2.17 10.08
C PRO A 2 8.93 2.61 9.04
N TYR A 3 7.96 3.42 9.42
CA TYR A 3 7.02 4.01 8.47
C TYR A 3 6.58 5.41 8.91
N LEU A 4 6.19 6.20 7.91
CA LEU A 4 5.64 7.55 8.11
C LEU A 4 4.36 7.68 7.27
N LEU A 5 3.38 8.38 7.83
CA LEU A 5 2.12 8.66 7.17
C LEU A 5 2.01 10.17 6.94
N SER A 6 1.57 10.56 5.76
CA SER A 6 1.33 11.97 5.45
C SER A 6 0.23 12.09 4.40
N PHE A 7 -0.38 13.28 4.35
CA PHE A 7 -1.31 13.60 3.27
C PHE A 7 -0.61 14.50 2.26
N ASP A 8 -0.78 14.20 0.98
CA ASP A 8 -0.30 15.01 -0.12
C ASP A 8 -1.48 15.29 -1.05
N GLY A 9 -2.14 16.42 -0.83
CA GLY A 9 -3.41 16.71 -1.48
C GLY A 9 -4.44 15.62 -1.14
N PRO A 10 -5.08 15.02 -2.13
CA PRO A 10 -6.06 13.95 -1.89
C PRO A 10 -5.44 12.60 -1.59
N ILE A 11 -4.12 12.46 -1.70
CA ILE A 11 -3.45 11.17 -1.58
C ILE A 11 -2.93 10.98 -0.16
N LEU A 12 -3.21 9.82 0.44
CA LEU A 12 -2.57 9.38 1.68
C LEU A 12 -1.29 8.65 1.32
N VAL A 13 -0.16 9.14 1.81
CA VAL A 13 1.16 8.55 1.53
C VAL A 13 1.63 7.79 2.75
N VAL A 14 2.00 6.53 2.54
CA VAL A 14 2.60 5.66 3.55
C VAL A 14 4.01 5.32 3.07
N ARG A 15 5.04 5.76 3.79
CA ARG A 15 6.43 5.47 3.43
C ARG A 15 7.04 4.50 4.41
N PHE A 16 7.49 3.36 3.91
CA PHE A 16 8.25 2.39 4.71
C PHE A 16 9.74 2.53 4.44
N PHE A 17 10.54 2.28 5.46
CA PHE A 17 12.00 2.34 5.34
C PHE A 17 12.68 1.43 6.35
N GLY A 18 13.92 1.04 6.02
CA GLY A 18 14.70 0.17 6.89
C GLY A 18 14.21 -1.27 6.87
N VAL A 19 14.26 -1.92 8.02
CA VAL A 19 13.79 -3.30 8.20
C VAL A 19 12.33 -3.26 8.63
N VAL A 20 11.46 -3.85 7.82
CA VAL A 20 10.01 -3.84 8.06
C VAL A 20 9.56 -5.20 8.56
N THR A 21 8.79 -5.22 9.64
CA THR A 21 8.26 -6.43 10.27
C THR A 21 6.75 -6.49 10.09
N GLU A 22 6.15 -7.65 10.44
CA GLU A 22 4.69 -7.80 10.42
C GLU A 22 4.03 -6.79 11.35
N ARG A 23 4.62 -6.53 12.51
CA ARG A 23 4.08 -5.54 13.47
C ARG A 23 4.02 -4.15 12.82
N ASP A 24 5.00 -3.80 12.01
CA ASP A 24 5.02 -2.51 11.32
C ASP A 24 3.89 -2.42 10.29
N LEU A 25 3.63 -3.49 9.57
CA LEU A 25 2.53 -3.54 8.62
C LEU A 25 1.18 -3.43 9.31
N VAL A 26 0.97 -4.17 10.39
CA VAL A 26 -0.27 -4.11 11.17
C VAL A 26 -0.46 -2.70 11.72
N GLY A 27 0.59 -2.13 12.30
CA GLY A 27 0.55 -0.78 12.86
C GLY A 27 0.19 0.26 11.82
N SER A 28 0.81 0.19 10.64
CA SER A 28 0.53 1.14 9.57
C SER A 28 -0.91 1.01 9.07
N ALA A 29 -1.42 -0.21 8.95
CA ALA A 29 -2.81 -0.45 8.51
C ALA A 29 -3.80 0.12 9.53
N ASP A 30 -3.55 -0.06 10.82
CA ASP A 30 -4.40 0.47 11.87
C ASP A 30 -4.33 2.00 11.93
N ASP A 31 -3.14 2.59 11.74
CA ASP A 31 -2.98 4.04 11.70
C ASP A 31 -3.69 4.66 10.50
N VAL A 32 -3.62 4.03 9.34
CA VAL A 32 -4.36 4.46 8.16
C VAL A 32 -5.87 4.46 8.45
N MET A 33 -6.36 3.41 9.08
CA MET A 33 -7.78 3.31 9.40
C MET A 33 -8.20 4.43 10.36
N THR A 34 -7.36 4.77 11.33
CA THR A 34 -7.62 5.88 12.25
C THR A 34 -7.65 7.22 11.51
N LEU A 35 -6.68 7.46 10.63
CA LEU A 35 -6.61 8.71 9.86
C LEU A 35 -7.79 8.85 8.89
N GLU A 36 -8.32 7.74 8.39
CA GLU A 36 -9.45 7.73 7.47
C GLU A 36 -10.79 7.55 8.19
N ASP A 37 -10.83 7.82 9.48
CA ASP A 37 -12.05 7.79 10.30
C ASP A 37 -12.80 6.46 10.17
N GLY A 38 -12.10 5.35 10.37
CA GLY A 38 -12.68 4.02 10.29
C GLY A 38 -13.13 3.62 8.89
N GLY A 39 -12.55 4.24 7.87
CA GLY A 39 -12.91 3.98 6.47
C GLY A 39 -13.94 4.95 5.90
N ARG A 40 -14.46 5.88 6.71
CA ARG A 40 -15.46 6.84 6.24
C ARG A 40 -14.89 7.93 5.33
N ASN A 41 -13.57 8.17 5.42
CA ASN A 41 -12.85 9.14 4.61
C ASN A 41 -11.73 8.46 3.83
N SER A 42 -12.08 7.43 3.05
CA SER A 42 -11.12 6.67 2.26
C SER A 42 -10.51 7.54 1.16
N ARG A 43 -9.21 7.40 0.97
CA ARG A 43 -8.43 8.19 -0.01
C ARG A 43 -7.60 7.28 -0.89
N PRO A 44 -7.25 7.74 -2.11
CA PRO A 44 -6.22 7.08 -2.89
C PRO A 44 -4.95 6.95 -2.05
N ARG A 45 -4.25 5.83 -2.16
CA ARG A 45 -3.13 5.52 -1.29
C ARG A 45 -1.86 5.24 -2.08
N LEU A 46 -0.79 5.94 -1.73
CA LEU A 46 0.55 5.68 -2.26
C LEU A 46 1.38 5.04 -1.15
N THR A 47 1.78 3.78 -1.34
CA THR A 47 2.66 3.08 -0.41
C THR A 47 4.05 3.02 -1.02
N ASP A 48 4.97 3.80 -0.47
CA ASP A 48 6.33 3.89 -0.95
C ASP A 48 7.20 2.87 -0.23
N LEU A 49 7.63 1.85 -0.96
CA LEU A 49 8.48 0.77 -0.44
C LEU A 49 9.95 0.95 -0.79
N ARG A 50 10.31 2.02 -1.49
CA ARG A 50 11.68 2.21 -1.98
C ARG A 50 12.73 2.31 -0.88
N GLY A 51 12.32 2.77 0.31
CA GLY A 51 13.22 2.85 1.45
C GLY A 51 13.42 1.54 2.22
N VAL A 52 12.70 0.48 1.85
CA VAL A 52 12.80 -0.81 2.54
C VAL A 52 14.11 -1.49 2.15
N ALA A 53 14.98 -1.67 3.15
CA ALA A 53 16.28 -2.32 2.95
C ALA A 53 16.19 -3.83 3.08
N ASP A 54 15.33 -4.30 3.98
CA ASP A 54 15.14 -5.72 4.23
C ASP A 54 13.77 -5.93 4.87
N SER A 55 13.30 -7.18 4.84
CA SER A 55 12.02 -7.52 5.40
C SER A 55 12.04 -8.97 5.89
N SER A 56 11.55 -9.19 7.12
CA SER A 56 11.31 -10.52 7.65
C SER A 56 9.95 -11.06 7.20
N ILE A 57 9.27 -10.37 6.30
CA ILE A 57 7.90 -10.65 5.93
C ILE A 57 7.87 -11.61 4.75
N GLY A 58 7.20 -12.75 4.95
CA GLY A 58 6.97 -13.74 3.90
C GLY A 58 5.51 -13.80 3.53
N TYR A 59 5.16 -14.85 2.80
CA TYR A 59 3.81 -15.05 2.29
C TYR A 59 2.75 -15.05 3.41
N SER A 60 3.03 -15.79 4.50
CA SER A 60 2.06 -15.92 5.60
C SER A 60 1.69 -14.58 6.22
N GLU A 61 2.69 -13.75 6.43
CA GLU A 61 2.52 -12.43 7.04
C GLU A 61 1.74 -11.50 6.13
N VAL A 62 2.04 -11.52 4.83
CA VAL A 62 1.29 -10.73 3.84
C VAL A 62 -0.15 -11.21 3.76
N ALA A 63 -0.37 -12.53 3.77
CA ALA A 63 -1.72 -13.10 3.76
C ALA A 63 -2.52 -12.66 4.98
N ASN A 64 -1.91 -12.64 6.16
CA ASN A 64 -2.57 -12.20 7.39
C ASN A 64 -2.98 -10.73 7.32
N ILE A 65 -2.10 -9.88 6.77
CA ILE A 65 -2.42 -8.46 6.60
C ILE A 65 -3.56 -8.28 5.59
N ALA A 66 -3.48 -8.95 4.46
CA ALA A 66 -4.52 -8.86 3.42
C ALA A 66 -5.88 -9.29 3.95
N GLU A 67 -5.92 -10.37 4.74
CA GLU A 67 -7.15 -10.83 5.37
C GLU A 67 -7.68 -9.83 6.40
N ARG A 68 -6.79 -9.28 7.22
CA ARG A 68 -7.15 -8.32 8.26
C ARG A 68 -7.78 -7.06 7.67
N VAL A 69 -7.23 -6.52 6.59
CA VAL A 69 -7.75 -5.29 5.97
C VAL A 69 -8.88 -5.56 4.97
N GLY A 70 -8.96 -6.76 4.44
CA GLY A 70 -9.92 -7.12 3.39
C GLY A 70 -11.38 -7.05 3.81
N GLY A 71 -11.66 -7.17 5.11
CA GLY A 71 -13.01 -7.09 5.64
C GLY A 71 -13.44 -5.71 6.11
N ARG A 72 -12.57 -4.70 5.99
CA ARG A 72 -12.88 -3.35 6.48
C ARG A 72 -13.60 -2.54 5.39
N PRO A 73 -14.87 -2.11 5.63
CA PRO A 73 -15.58 -1.33 4.63
C PRO A 73 -14.99 0.07 4.46
N LEU A 74 -15.00 0.56 3.23
CA LEU A 74 -14.53 1.89 2.88
C LEU A 74 -15.68 2.74 2.37
N SER A 75 -15.47 4.06 2.34
CA SER A 75 -16.50 5.00 1.86
C SER A 75 -16.72 4.92 0.35
N GLY A 76 -15.79 4.31 -0.39
CA GLY A 76 -15.90 4.14 -1.83
C GLY A 76 -14.74 3.34 -2.35
N ALA A 77 -14.73 3.10 -3.65
CA ALA A 77 -13.63 2.42 -4.31
C ALA A 77 -12.39 3.31 -4.32
N ILE A 78 -11.23 2.74 -4.00
CA ILE A 78 -9.96 3.44 -4.04
C ILE A 78 -8.92 2.68 -4.85
N ARG A 79 -7.92 3.40 -5.33
CA ARG A 79 -6.72 2.82 -5.91
C ARG A 79 -5.60 2.91 -4.89
N SER A 80 -4.80 1.85 -4.80
CA SER A 80 -3.63 1.76 -3.93
C SER A 80 -2.41 1.44 -4.79
N ALA A 81 -1.48 2.37 -4.87
CA ALA A 81 -0.26 2.21 -5.65
C ALA A 81 0.89 1.79 -4.71
N LEU A 82 1.60 0.74 -5.09
CA LEU A 82 2.81 0.29 -4.41
C LEU A 82 4.01 0.71 -5.24
N LEU A 83 4.87 1.54 -4.67
CA LEU A 83 6.02 2.10 -5.36
C LEU A 83 7.29 1.37 -4.95
N VAL A 84 8.02 0.82 -5.92
CA VAL A 84 9.17 -0.05 -5.69
C VAL A 84 10.33 0.36 -6.59
N ASP A 85 11.57 0.02 -6.20
CA ASP A 85 12.76 0.22 -7.03
C ASP A 85 13.78 -0.92 -6.90
N GLN A 86 13.47 -1.97 -6.12
CA GLN A 86 14.36 -3.11 -5.91
C GLN A 86 13.57 -4.43 -6.01
N PRO A 87 14.24 -5.53 -6.42
CA PRO A 87 13.56 -6.82 -6.56
C PRO A 87 12.86 -7.34 -5.30
N VAL A 88 13.45 -7.13 -4.13
CA VAL A 88 12.85 -7.59 -2.86
C VAL A 88 11.53 -6.86 -2.61
N GLN A 89 11.47 -5.59 -2.93
CA GLN A 89 10.25 -4.78 -2.78
C GLN A 89 9.20 -5.20 -3.79
N LEU A 90 9.61 -5.48 -5.03
CA LEU A 90 8.72 -5.95 -6.08
C LEU A 90 8.08 -7.29 -5.71
N GLY A 91 8.85 -8.21 -5.15
CA GLY A 91 8.35 -9.49 -4.68
C GLY A 91 7.29 -9.33 -3.61
N PHE A 92 7.53 -8.47 -2.64
CA PHE A 92 6.56 -8.16 -1.60
C PHE A 92 5.29 -7.53 -2.20
N ALA A 93 5.46 -6.55 -3.09
CA ALA A 93 4.32 -5.87 -3.72
C ALA A 93 3.46 -6.84 -4.53
N ARG A 94 4.07 -7.78 -5.24
CA ARG A 94 3.33 -8.79 -6.00
C ARG A 94 2.55 -9.74 -5.10
N MET A 95 3.12 -10.13 -3.96
CA MET A 95 2.40 -10.93 -2.97
C MET A 95 1.16 -10.18 -2.49
N PHE A 96 1.32 -8.92 -2.11
CA PHE A 96 0.21 -8.12 -1.62
C PHE A 96 -0.86 -7.93 -2.69
N GLN A 97 -0.48 -7.63 -3.92
CA GLN A 97 -1.41 -7.47 -5.03
C GLN A 97 -2.21 -8.76 -5.29
N THR A 98 -1.52 -9.91 -5.28
CA THR A 98 -2.16 -11.21 -5.50
C THR A 98 -3.10 -11.58 -4.37
N LEU A 99 -2.72 -11.29 -3.12
CA LEU A 99 -3.48 -11.67 -1.94
C LEU A 99 -4.58 -10.67 -1.58
N ASN A 100 -4.59 -9.49 -2.20
CA ASN A 100 -5.63 -8.51 -1.95
C ASN A 100 -6.99 -9.03 -2.37
N LYS A 101 -7.90 -9.13 -1.42
CA LYS A 101 -9.29 -9.58 -1.66
C LYS A 101 -10.30 -8.47 -1.40
N HIS A 102 -9.86 -7.26 -1.10
CA HIS A 102 -10.76 -6.18 -0.77
C HIS A 102 -11.51 -5.71 -2.03
N PRO A 103 -12.86 -5.79 -2.03
CA PRO A 103 -13.63 -5.48 -3.25
C PRO A 103 -13.56 -4.00 -3.66
N GLN A 104 -13.22 -3.12 -2.74
CA GLN A 104 -13.18 -1.68 -2.99
C GLN A 104 -11.76 -1.17 -3.29
N VAL A 105 -10.73 -2.02 -3.22
CA VAL A 105 -9.33 -1.62 -3.40
C VAL A 105 -8.74 -2.27 -4.64
N THR A 106 -8.29 -1.44 -5.57
CA THR A 106 -7.52 -1.88 -6.73
C THR A 106 -6.05 -1.57 -6.48
N VAL A 107 -5.20 -2.59 -6.50
CA VAL A 107 -3.77 -2.46 -6.24
C VAL A 107 -3.00 -2.42 -7.56
N GLY A 108 -2.14 -1.41 -7.70
CA GLY A 108 -1.21 -1.30 -8.82
C GLY A 108 0.23 -1.21 -8.32
N ILE A 109 1.18 -1.65 -9.13
CA ILE A 109 2.61 -1.63 -8.79
C ILE A 109 3.33 -0.72 -9.77
N PHE A 110 4.15 0.20 -9.26
CA PHE A 110 4.82 1.22 -10.05
C PHE A 110 6.28 1.33 -9.64
N GLU A 111 7.11 1.72 -10.60
CA GLU A 111 8.51 2.08 -10.36
C GLU A 111 8.72 3.60 -10.47
N ASP A 112 7.80 4.30 -11.11
CA ASP A 112 7.84 5.76 -11.29
C ASP A 112 6.77 6.41 -10.43
N GLU A 113 7.19 7.31 -9.55
CA GLU A 113 6.28 7.98 -8.63
C GLU A 113 5.27 8.87 -9.37
N ALA A 114 5.69 9.57 -10.41
CA ALA A 114 4.79 10.43 -11.18
C ALA A 114 3.68 9.61 -11.85
N ALA A 115 4.03 8.45 -12.40
CA ALA A 115 3.06 7.54 -13.01
C ALA A 115 2.09 6.99 -11.97
N ALA A 116 2.60 6.63 -10.79
CA ALA A 116 1.77 6.15 -9.68
C ALA A 116 0.74 7.21 -9.26
N ARG A 117 1.18 8.44 -9.06
CA ARG A 117 0.31 9.55 -8.66
C ARG A 117 -0.75 9.85 -9.71
N HIS A 118 -0.37 9.85 -10.98
CA HIS A 118 -1.30 10.07 -12.08
C HIS A 118 -2.40 8.99 -12.08
N TRP A 119 -2.00 7.73 -11.94
CA TRP A 119 -2.95 6.61 -11.88
C TRP A 119 -3.89 6.72 -10.67
N LEU A 120 -3.36 7.11 -9.51
CA LEU A 120 -4.16 7.25 -8.28
C LEU A 120 -5.27 8.29 -8.45
N LEU A 121 -5.04 9.31 -9.25
CA LEU A 121 -6.01 10.38 -9.48
C LEU A 121 -6.93 10.12 -10.67
N GLY A 122 -7.01 8.87 -11.11
CA GLY A 122 -7.95 8.46 -12.15
C GLY A 122 -7.36 8.35 -13.55
N GLY A 123 -6.05 8.62 -13.69
CA GLY A 123 -5.38 8.50 -14.98
C GLY A 123 -5.06 7.05 -15.34
N SER A 124 -4.51 6.86 -16.55
CA SER A 124 -3.88 5.61 -16.94
C SER A 124 -2.38 5.75 -16.66
N GLY A 125 -1.80 4.78 -15.99
CA GLY A 125 -0.37 4.78 -15.69
C GLY A 125 0.24 3.45 -16.07
N ASP A 126 1.51 3.48 -16.45
CA ASP A 126 2.23 2.26 -16.76
C ASP A 126 2.63 1.56 -15.48
N GLN A 127 1.90 0.53 -15.12
CA GLN A 127 2.25 -0.32 -14.00
C GLN A 127 3.43 -1.21 -14.39
N VAL A 128 4.15 -1.70 -13.37
CA VAL A 128 5.13 -2.75 -13.58
C VAL A 128 4.41 -3.96 -14.20
N GLY A 129 4.95 -4.40 -15.32
CA GLY A 129 4.33 -5.44 -16.11
C GLY A 129 4.11 -6.74 -15.32
N GLY A 130 3.03 -7.37 -15.60
CA GLY A 130 2.75 -8.58 -14.89
C GLY A 130 1.61 -9.35 -15.30
#